data_279f4d9525a02665ba4991e47410bad3
#
_entry.id   279f4d9525a02665ba4991e47410bad3
#
_cell.length_a   1.000
_cell.length_b   1.000
_cell.length_c   1.000
_cell.angle_alpha   90.00
_cell.angle_beta   90.00
_cell.angle_gamma   90.00
#
_symmetry.space_group_name_H-M   'P 1'
#
loop_
_entity.id
_entity.type
_entity.pdbx_description
1 polymer ?
#
loop_
_entity_poly.entity_id
_entity_poly.type
_entity_poly.pdbx_seq_one_letter_code
_entity_poly.pdbx_strand_id
1 'polypeptide(L)'
;MNSLDNLLEGMTFDFFGSGKHKIEMETLLATKDAIFLDVRSRPEWESIQIKLEHHIKVLWIPIEEIPARRDEIPRDQTVGVFCSAGTRSTIVYAYLRSIGYEDVRIAPSNYDALTSLLLPGKLHKAIATRKAQQEGE
;
A
#
# COMPACT_ATOMS: atom_id res chain seq x y z
N MET A 1 -10.03 -25.20 -6.86
CA MET A 1 -9.03 -24.37 -7.55
C MET A 1 -8.28 -23.51 -6.52
N ASN A 2 -6.97 -23.37 -6.71
CA ASN A 2 -6.10 -22.56 -5.87
C ASN A 2 -6.51 -21.06 -5.97
N SER A 3 -6.50 -20.33 -4.87
CA SER A 3 -6.86 -18.91 -4.87
C SER A 3 -5.89 -18.05 -5.68
N LEU A 4 -4.63 -18.46 -5.80
CA LEU A 4 -3.68 -17.78 -6.69
C LEU A 4 -4.05 -18.02 -8.16
N ASP A 5 -4.52 -19.20 -8.49
CA ASP A 5 -5.00 -19.49 -9.85
C ASP A 5 -6.14 -18.54 -10.21
N ASN A 6 -7.11 -18.37 -9.32
CA ASN A 6 -8.23 -17.46 -9.54
C ASN A 6 -7.76 -16.02 -9.74
N LEU A 7 -6.80 -15.60 -8.94
CA LEU A 7 -6.26 -14.24 -9.05
C LEU A 7 -5.58 -14.02 -10.41
N LEU A 8 -4.74 -14.98 -10.84
CA LEU A 8 -4.02 -14.86 -12.11
C LEU A 8 -4.96 -14.85 -13.31
N GLU A 9 -6.03 -15.64 -13.25
CA GLU A 9 -7.02 -15.68 -14.33
C GLU A 9 -7.70 -14.34 -14.56
N GLY A 10 -7.77 -13.49 -13.53
CA GLY A 10 -8.30 -12.14 -13.65
C GLY A 10 -7.30 -11.10 -14.12
N MET A 11 -6.03 -11.45 -14.23
CA MET A 11 -4.96 -10.52 -14.59
C MET A 11 -4.83 -10.37 -16.10
N THR A 12 -5.85 -9.82 -16.73
CA THR A 12 -5.92 -9.59 -18.16
C THR A 12 -5.27 -8.27 -18.56
N PHE A 13 -5.17 -8.03 -19.86
CA PHE A 13 -4.70 -6.75 -20.38
C PHE A 13 -5.56 -5.60 -19.84
N ASP A 14 -6.87 -5.77 -19.83
CA ASP A 14 -7.79 -4.74 -19.32
C ASP A 14 -7.56 -4.46 -17.83
N PHE A 15 -7.31 -5.50 -17.05
CA PHE A 15 -7.00 -5.33 -15.63
C PHE A 15 -5.77 -4.43 -15.43
N PHE A 16 -4.67 -4.73 -16.12
CA PHE A 16 -3.47 -3.93 -15.99
C PHE A 16 -3.64 -2.54 -16.59
N GLY A 17 -4.33 -2.42 -17.72
CA GLY A 17 -4.58 -1.13 -18.36
C GLY A 17 -5.44 -0.20 -17.52
N SER A 18 -6.33 -0.74 -16.71
CA SER A 18 -7.18 0.07 -15.83
C SER A 18 -6.43 0.61 -14.60
N GLY A 19 -5.25 0.07 -14.29
CA GLY A 19 -4.47 0.51 -13.14
C GLY A 19 -5.02 0.12 -11.79
N LYS A 20 -5.96 -0.81 -11.72
CA LYS A 20 -6.61 -1.20 -10.46
C LYS A 20 -5.66 -1.84 -9.46
N HIS A 21 -4.52 -2.33 -9.92
CA HIS A 21 -3.51 -2.96 -9.07
C HIS A 21 -2.59 -1.94 -8.40
N LYS A 22 -2.68 -0.65 -8.77
CA LYS A 22 -1.79 0.41 -8.27
C LYS A 22 -2.55 1.47 -7.51
N ILE A 23 -1.82 2.21 -6.68
CA ILE A 23 -2.35 3.42 -6.04
C ILE A 23 -1.23 4.45 -5.95
N GLU A 24 -1.53 5.70 -6.27
CA GLU A 24 -0.58 6.79 -6.10
C GLU A 24 -0.50 7.16 -4.61
N MET A 25 0.67 7.65 -4.18
CA MET A 25 0.86 8.02 -2.77
C MET A 25 -0.10 9.13 -2.33
N GLU A 26 -0.35 10.10 -3.20
CA GLU A 26 -1.30 11.18 -2.89
C GLU A 26 -2.70 10.62 -2.63
N THR A 27 -3.13 9.66 -3.45
CA THR A 27 -4.43 9.02 -3.29
C THR A 27 -4.48 8.19 -2.01
N LEU A 28 -3.41 7.46 -1.72
CA LEU A 28 -3.34 6.64 -0.52
C LEU A 28 -3.44 7.51 0.75
N LEU A 29 -2.68 8.60 0.81
CA LEU A 29 -2.72 9.53 1.94
C LEU A 29 -4.08 10.21 2.08
N ALA A 30 -4.78 10.42 0.97
CA ALA A 30 -6.11 11.04 0.97
C ALA A 30 -7.23 10.04 1.27
N THR A 31 -6.92 8.76 1.38
CA THR A 31 -7.92 7.71 1.64
C THR A 31 -8.09 7.50 3.13
N LYS A 32 -9.33 7.56 3.59
CA LYS A 32 -9.67 7.37 5.00
C LYS A 32 -9.24 5.98 5.47
N ASP A 33 -8.60 5.91 6.63
CA ASP A 33 -8.18 4.69 7.30
C ASP A 33 -7.27 3.78 6.46
N ALA A 34 -6.59 4.35 5.47
CA ALA A 34 -5.64 3.59 4.65
C ALA A 34 -4.42 3.16 5.45
N ILE A 35 -3.81 2.07 5.00
CA ILE A 35 -2.61 1.50 5.61
C ILE A 35 -1.45 1.59 4.61
N PHE A 36 -0.32 2.08 5.08
CA PHE A 36 0.94 2.01 4.33
C PHE A 36 1.69 0.78 4.83
N LEU A 37 1.79 -0.25 4.01
CA LEU A 37 2.45 -1.50 4.38
C LEU A 37 3.84 -1.54 3.77
N ASP A 38 4.85 -1.36 4.62
CA ASP A 38 6.25 -1.38 4.24
C ASP A 38 6.79 -2.81 4.40
N VAL A 39 7.20 -3.43 3.29
CA VAL A 39 7.67 -4.82 3.30
C VAL A 39 9.17 -4.94 3.08
N ARG A 40 9.91 -3.84 3.31
CA ARG A 40 11.36 -3.83 3.18
C ARG A 40 12.02 -4.63 4.30
N SER A 41 13.26 -5.03 4.05
CA SER A 41 14.07 -5.74 5.03
C SER A 41 14.45 -4.84 6.22
N ARG A 42 14.89 -5.46 7.31
CA ARG A 42 15.35 -4.71 8.49
C ARG A 42 16.51 -3.75 8.19
N PRO A 43 17.57 -4.16 7.45
CA PRO A 43 18.64 -3.20 7.13
C PRO A 43 18.14 -1.97 6.36
N GLU A 44 17.19 -2.14 5.45
CA GLU A 44 16.59 -1.02 4.73
C GLU A 44 15.78 -0.14 5.66
N TRP A 45 14.98 -0.75 6.53
CA TRP A 45 14.16 0.00 7.49
C TRP A 45 15.03 0.78 8.47
N GLU A 46 16.11 0.17 8.93
CA GLU A 46 17.05 0.86 9.84
C GLU A 46 17.75 2.03 9.16
N SER A 47 18.02 1.91 7.84
CA SER A 47 18.66 2.99 7.07
C SER A 47 17.75 4.17 6.85
N ILE A 48 16.49 3.91 6.46
CA ILE A 48 15.47 4.94 6.22
C ILE A 48 14.17 4.45 6.80
N GLN A 49 13.81 4.93 7.99
CA GLN A 49 12.54 4.60 8.60
C GLN A 49 11.43 5.48 8.02
N ILE A 50 10.35 4.86 7.61
CA ILE A 50 9.18 5.57 7.08
C ILE A 50 8.15 5.66 8.20
N LYS A 51 7.98 6.88 8.73
CA LYS A 51 7.12 7.14 9.88
C LYS A 51 6.09 8.21 9.54
N LEU A 52 5.13 7.85 8.72
CA LEU A 52 4.07 8.76 8.27
C LEU A 52 2.85 8.73 9.20
N GLU A 53 3.02 8.31 10.45
CA GLU A 53 1.93 8.02 11.40
C GLU A 53 1.01 9.21 11.66
N HIS A 54 1.49 10.45 11.46
CA HIS A 54 0.64 11.62 11.60
C HIS A 54 -0.34 11.78 10.43
N HIS A 55 -0.10 11.04 9.33
CA HIS A 55 -0.87 11.18 8.10
C HIS A 55 -1.56 9.90 7.69
N ILE A 56 -0.95 8.75 7.97
CA ILE A 56 -1.43 7.43 7.59
C ILE A 56 -0.85 6.41 8.56
N LYS A 57 -1.58 5.34 8.82
CA LYS A 57 -1.05 4.25 9.63
C LYS A 57 0.02 3.49 8.84
N VAL A 58 1.19 3.36 9.43
CA VAL A 58 2.32 2.63 8.82
C VAL A 58 2.50 1.31 9.56
N LEU A 59 2.54 0.22 8.79
CA LEU A 59 2.92 -1.10 9.29
C LEU A 59 4.21 -1.49 8.59
N TRP A 60 5.24 -1.80 9.35
CA TRP A 60 6.45 -2.37 8.79
C TRP A 60 6.48 -3.86 9.13
N ILE A 61 6.34 -4.69 8.09
CA ILE A 61 6.41 -6.15 8.20
C ILE A 61 7.30 -6.63 7.07
N PRO A 62 8.53 -7.07 7.36
CA PRO A 62 9.39 -7.61 6.29
C PRO A 62 8.70 -8.75 5.56
N ILE A 63 8.99 -8.88 4.26
CA ILE A 63 8.26 -9.85 3.42
C ILE A 63 8.27 -11.26 4.00
N GLU A 64 9.38 -11.70 4.57
CA GLU A 64 9.50 -13.06 5.11
C GLU A 64 8.61 -13.28 6.34
N GLU A 65 8.16 -12.21 7.00
CA GLU A 65 7.29 -12.30 8.17
C GLU A 65 5.81 -12.14 7.84
N ILE A 66 5.47 -11.81 6.59
CA ILE A 66 4.08 -11.56 6.20
C ILE A 66 3.17 -12.76 6.53
N PRO A 67 3.52 -14.01 6.18
CA PRO A 67 2.61 -15.12 6.47
C PRO A 67 2.29 -15.27 7.96
N ALA A 68 3.27 -15.11 8.83
CA ALA A 68 3.09 -15.25 10.28
C ALA A 68 2.35 -14.06 10.89
N ARG A 69 2.41 -12.89 10.27
CA ARG A 69 1.88 -11.64 10.82
C ARG A 69 0.74 -11.04 10.01
N ARG A 70 0.18 -11.79 9.07
CA ARG A 70 -0.86 -11.27 8.17
C ARG A 70 -2.09 -10.76 8.91
N ASP A 71 -2.38 -11.30 10.10
CA ASP A 71 -3.54 -10.85 10.87
C ASP A 71 -3.37 -9.45 11.44
N GLU A 72 -2.17 -8.88 11.42
CA GLU A 72 -1.94 -7.47 11.78
C GLU A 72 -2.42 -6.53 10.67
N ILE A 73 -2.65 -7.04 9.46
CA ILE A 73 -3.07 -6.23 8.31
C ILE A 73 -4.59 -6.27 8.22
N PRO A 74 -5.28 -5.11 8.38
CA PRO A 74 -6.74 -5.08 8.31
C PRO A 74 -7.27 -5.49 6.94
N ARG A 75 -8.35 -6.27 6.91
CA ARG A 75 -8.97 -6.74 5.66
C ARG A 75 -9.93 -5.75 5.04
N ASP A 76 -10.47 -4.85 5.85
CA ASP A 76 -11.53 -3.91 5.45
C ASP A 76 -11.03 -2.50 5.18
N GLN A 77 -9.72 -2.33 5.06
CA GLN A 77 -9.10 -1.02 4.80
C GLN A 77 -8.26 -1.08 3.54
N THR A 78 -8.07 0.07 2.91
CA THR A 78 -7.19 0.19 1.75
C THR A 78 -5.74 -0.02 2.20
N VAL A 79 -5.03 -0.94 1.58
CA VAL A 79 -3.63 -1.24 1.90
C VAL A 79 -2.76 -0.93 0.69
N GLY A 80 -1.84 0.00 0.85
CA GLY A 80 -0.83 0.28 -0.17
C GLY A 80 0.49 -0.37 0.22
N VAL A 81 0.98 -1.29 -0.60
CA VAL A 81 2.19 -2.07 -0.32
C VAL A 81 3.39 -1.40 -0.94
N PHE A 82 4.42 -1.18 -0.13
CA PHE A 82 5.63 -0.46 -0.54
C PHE A 82 6.88 -1.30 -0.34
N CYS A 83 7.77 -1.27 -1.35
CA CYS A 83 9.17 -1.67 -1.21
C CYS A 83 10.03 -0.76 -2.09
N SER A 84 11.36 -0.89 -1.99
CA SER A 84 12.26 0.05 -2.66
C SER A 84 12.38 -0.16 -4.17
N ALA A 85 12.00 -1.33 -4.71
CA ALA A 85 12.19 -1.66 -6.12
C ALA A 85 10.99 -2.31 -6.81
N GLY A 86 9.91 -2.56 -6.10
CA GLY A 86 8.67 -3.07 -6.69
C GLY A 86 8.49 -4.59 -6.68
N THR A 87 9.56 -5.36 -6.55
CA THR A 87 9.46 -6.82 -6.61
C THR A 87 8.72 -7.39 -5.41
N ARG A 88 9.15 -7.02 -4.21
CA ARG A 88 8.54 -7.54 -2.97
C ARG A 88 7.11 -7.05 -2.79
N SER A 89 6.84 -5.79 -3.12
CA SER A 89 5.49 -5.25 -3.01
C SER A 89 4.53 -5.95 -3.95
N THR A 90 4.97 -6.31 -5.16
CA THR A 90 4.16 -7.07 -6.12
C THR A 90 3.85 -8.47 -5.60
N ILE A 91 4.86 -9.15 -5.03
CA ILE A 91 4.67 -10.49 -4.46
C ILE A 91 3.68 -10.44 -3.30
N VAL A 92 3.84 -9.47 -2.39
CA VAL A 92 2.93 -9.33 -1.24
C VAL A 92 1.53 -8.97 -1.71
N TYR A 93 1.40 -8.10 -2.71
CA TYR A 93 0.10 -7.80 -3.32
C TYR A 93 -0.60 -9.09 -3.77
N ALA A 94 0.09 -9.92 -4.56
CA ALA A 94 -0.50 -11.15 -5.04
C ALA A 94 -0.86 -12.11 -3.91
N TYR A 95 -0.01 -12.22 -2.90
CA TYR A 95 -0.26 -13.07 -1.75
C TYR A 95 -1.52 -12.63 -0.98
N LEU A 96 -1.61 -11.36 -0.63
CA LEU A 96 -2.75 -10.85 0.13
C LEU A 96 -4.05 -10.97 -0.67
N ARG A 97 -4.01 -10.65 -1.97
CA ARG A 97 -5.17 -10.83 -2.83
C ARG A 97 -5.61 -12.30 -2.87
N SER A 98 -4.67 -13.23 -2.92
CA SER A 98 -4.98 -14.65 -3.01
C SER A 98 -5.62 -15.21 -1.73
N ILE A 99 -5.48 -14.53 -0.59
CA ILE A 99 -6.07 -14.97 0.67
C ILE A 99 -7.28 -14.10 1.07
N GLY A 100 -7.82 -13.32 0.13
CA GLY A 100 -9.11 -12.66 0.31
C GLY A 100 -9.07 -11.17 0.65
N TYR A 101 -7.90 -10.53 0.66
CA TYR A 101 -7.83 -9.08 0.79
C TYR A 101 -8.28 -8.45 -0.52
N GLU A 102 -9.32 -7.63 -0.48
CA GLU A 102 -9.92 -7.07 -1.70
C GLU A 102 -9.33 -5.71 -2.10
N ASP A 103 -9.02 -4.86 -1.13
CA ASP A 103 -8.55 -3.50 -1.43
C ASP A 103 -7.06 -3.35 -1.07
N VAL A 104 -6.25 -4.17 -1.72
CA VAL A 104 -4.79 -4.10 -1.64
C VAL A 104 -4.27 -3.61 -2.98
N ARG A 105 -3.36 -2.67 -2.95
CA ARG A 105 -2.76 -2.08 -4.16
C ARG A 105 -1.27 -1.87 -3.97
N ILE A 106 -0.57 -1.74 -5.09
CA ILE A 106 0.87 -1.54 -5.09
C ILE A 106 1.14 -0.04 -5.09
N ALA A 107 1.78 0.46 -4.03
CA ALA A 107 2.23 1.84 -3.95
C ALA A 107 3.48 2.04 -4.85
N PRO A 108 3.78 3.29 -5.27
CA PRO A 108 5.00 3.53 -6.06
C PRO A 108 6.24 3.03 -5.32
N SER A 109 7.10 2.31 -6.03
CA SER A 109 8.22 1.58 -5.43
C SER A 109 9.54 2.32 -5.58
N ASN A 110 9.56 3.61 -5.22
CA ASN A 110 10.78 4.39 -5.19
C ASN A 110 10.68 5.47 -4.13
N TYR A 111 11.83 5.87 -3.60
CA TYR A 111 11.87 6.89 -2.55
C TYR A 111 11.51 8.29 -3.06
N ASP A 112 11.75 8.56 -4.34
CA ASP A 112 11.44 9.88 -4.92
C ASP A 112 9.94 10.16 -4.88
N ALA A 113 9.12 9.18 -5.24
CA ALA A 113 7.66 9.33 -5.19
C ALA A 113 7.20 9.58 -3.76
N LEU A 114 7.81 8.90 -2.79
CA LEU A 114 7.48 9.05 -1.38
C LEU A 114 7.91 10.43 -0.86
N THR A 115 9.13 10.84 -1.12
CA THR A 115 9.66 12.09 -0.57
C THR A 115 9.06 13.32 -1.24
N SER A 116 8.74 13.25 -2.55
CA SER A 116 8.11 14.38 -3.23
C SER A 116 6.73 14.70 -2.65
N LEU A 117 6.07 13.70 -2.10
CA LEU A 117 4.76 13.85 -1.46
C LEU A 117 4.84 14.69 -0.18
N LEU A 118 6.00 14.70 0.47
CA LEU A 118 6.18 15.42 1.74
C LEU A 118 6.42 16.91 1.55
N LEU A 119 6.39 17.40 0.30
CA LEU A 119 6.38 18.84 0.05
C LEU A 119 5.10 19.44 0.67
N PRO A 120 5.21 20.60 1.35
CA PRO A 120 4.08 21.14 2.09
C PRO A 120 2.78 21.30 1.29
N GLY A 121 2.87 21.72 0.03
CA GLY A 121 1.68 21.89 -0.80
C GLY A 121 0.93 20.60 -1.08
N LYS A 122 1.65 19.52 -1.39
CA LYS A 122 1.03 18.21 -1.67
C LYS A 122 0.47 17.58 -0.41
N LEU A 123 1.22 17.64 0.67
CA LEU A 123 0.81 17.06 1.95
C LEU A 123 -0.43 17.77 2.48
N HIS A 124 -0.45 19.09 2.42
CA HIS A 124 -1.61 19.90 2.85
C HIS A 124 -2.86 19.52 2.07
N LYS A 125 -2.75 19.34 0.75
CA LYS A 125 -3.87 18.96 -0.10
C LYS A 125 -4.41 17.58 0.25
N ALA A 126 -3.53 16.61 0.49
CA ALA A 126 -3.93 15.25 0.84
C ALA A 126 -4.67 15.22 2.18
N ILE A 127 -4.17 15.96 3.17
CA ILE A 127 -4.80 16.06 4.48
C ILE A 127 -6.18 16.71 4.36
N ALA A 128 -6.30 17.78 3.59
CA ALA A 128 -7.59 18.46 3.41
C ALA A 128 -8.62 17.55 2.75
N THR A 129 -8.21 16.76 1.73
CA THR A 129 -9.09 15.81 1.07
C THR A 129 -9.59 14.76 2.05
N ARG A 130 -8.71 14.20 2.86
CA ARG A 130 -9.06 13.20 3.86
C ARG A 130 -10.02 13.75 4.91
N LYS A 131 -9.78 14.97 5.39
CA LYS A 131 -10.66 15.62 6.37
C LYS A 131 -12.06 15.85 5.80
N ALA A 132 -12.16 16.27 4.54
CA ALA A 132 -13.44 16.45 3.89
C ALA A 132 -14.23 15.13 3.80
N GLN A 133 -13.55 14.01 3.53
CA GLN A 133 -14.18 12.69 3.52
C GLN A 133 -14.71 12.31 4.90
N GLN A 134 -13.95 12.59 5.96
CA GLN A 134 -14.35 12.29 7.33
C GLN A 134 -15.55 13.14 7.76
N GLU A 135 -15.57 14.41 7.39
CA GLU A 135 -16.66 15.33 7.73
C GLU A 135 -17.95 15.02 6.96
N GLY A 136 -17.84 14.39 5.79
CA GLY A 136 -18.99 13.99 4.99
C GLY A 136 -19.74 12.77 5.53
N GLU A 137 -19.24 12.17 6.58
CA GLU A 137 -19.87 11.02 7.24
C GLU A 137 -20.77 11.47 8.37
#